data_e1331973ee71bef03b6bc9e846cd9d51
#
_entry.id   e1331973ee71bef03b6bc9e846cd9d51
#
_cell.length_a   1.000
_cell.length_b   1.000
_cell.length_c   1.000
_cell.angle_alpha   90.00
_cell.angle_beta   90.00
_cell.angle_gamma   90.00
#
_symmetry.space_group_name_H-M   'P 1'
#
loop_
_entity.id
_entity.type
_entity.pdbx_description
1 polymer ?
#
loop_
_entity_poly.entity_id
_entity_poly.type
_entity_poly.pdbx_seq_one_letter_code
_entity_poly.pdbx_strand_id
1 'polypeptide(L)'
;MTCAVPTMLSRSEVSAVDALNQMIARLVTQRDCIDFAAALISGLPGYVLELGLGKGRTYDHIRRVFPVRDIHVFDREIHCAPGLVPDPPFLHLGDFRDTLPKMAALHGRSAALVHADIGTEDQEADMVLARDVAPMVAALVHRGGLVLSDRALPLEVPAWRPIPLPHDAVSAGWPYFIWQAMR
;
A
#
# COMPACT_ATOMS: atom_id res chain seq x y z
N MET A 1 -13.14 -0.82 28.25
CA MET A 1 -11.72 -0.52 27.98
C MET A 1 -11.67 0.14 26.61
N THR A 2 -11.61 1.46 26.58
CA THR A 2 -11.57 2.27 25.37
C THR A 2 -10.17 2.18 24.79
N CYS A 3 -10.01 1.55 23.62
CA CYS A 3 -8.76 1.51 22.89
C CYS A 3 -8.50 2.94 22.37
N ALA A 4 -7.51 3.61 22.93
CA ALA A 4 -7.10 4.93 22.49
C ALA A 4 -6.45 4.78 21.10
N VAL A 5 -7.07 5.41 20.08
CA VAL A 5 -6.42 5.62 18.78
C VAL A 5 -5.22 6.54 19.03
N PRO A 6 -3.99 6.18 18.62
CA PRO A 6 -2.85 7.05 18.81
C PRO A 6 -3.11 8.38 18.09
N THR A 7 -3.02 9.47 18.83
CA THR A 7 -3.13 10.84 18.33
C THR A 7 -2.02 11.05 17.29
N MET A 8 -2.41 11.27 16.05
CA MET A 8 -1.47 11.60 14.98
C MET A 8 -0.82 12.95 15.26
N LEU A 9 0.50 12.99 15.34
CA LEU A 9 1.27 14.23 15.32
C LEU A 9 0.93 14.98 14.01
N SER A 10 0.59 16.24 14.14
CA SER A 10 0.26 17.06 12.96
C SER A 10 1.53 17.27 12.12
N ARG A 11 1.39 17.36 10.80
CA ARG A 11 2.49 17.61 9.86
C ARG A 11 3.30 18.88 10.17
N SER A 12 2.74 19.83 10.94
CA SER A 12 3.43 21.03 11.40
C SER A 12 4.56 20.76 12.41
N GLU A 13 4.52 19.63 13.10
CA GLU A 13 5.59 19.23 14.04
C GLU A 13 6.73 18.46 13.34
N VAL A 14 6.50 17.97 12.11
CA VAL A 14 7.49 17.30 11.27
C VAL A 14 8.39 18.31 10.49
N SER A 15 8.08 19.62 10.55
CA SER A 15 8.73 20.65 9.74
C SER A 15 10.20 20.94 10.09
N ALA A 16 10.78 20.29 11.11
CA ALA A 16 12.17 20.41 11.48
C ALA A 16 13.09 19.33 10.86
N VAL A 17 12.51 18.35 10.13
CA VAL A 17 13.27 17.26 9.51
C VAL A 17 13.53 17.62 8.05
N ASP A 18 14.80 17.59 7.62
CA ASP A 18 15.13 17.88 6.22
C ASP A 18 14.53 16.84 5.25
N ALA A 19 14.38 17.23 3.98
CA ALA A 19 13.73 16.42 2.96
C ALA A 19 14.41 15.07 2.74
N LEU A 20 15.73 14.98 2.96
CA LEU A 20 16.48 13.73 2.85
C LEU A 20 16.09 12.76 3.96
N ASN A 21 16.04 13.22 5.20
CA ASN A 21 15.66 12.38 6.34
C ASN A 21 14.18 11.94 6.24
N GLN A 22 13.28 12.80 5.73
CA GLN A 22 11.90 12.42 5.44
C GLN A 22 11.82 11.30 4.38
N MET A 23 12.60 11.40 3.32
CA MET A 23 12.65 10.36 2.29
C MET A 23 13.21 9.05 2.85
N ILE A 24 14.26 9.11 3.65
CA ILE A 24 14.84 7.93 4.32
C ILE A 24 13.80 7.28 5.24
N ALA A 25 13.13 8.06 6.09
CA ALA A 25 12.09 7.58 6.99
C ALA A 25 10.96 6.87 6.22
N ARG A 26 10.47 7.48 5.13
CA ARG A 26 9.46 6.88 4.25
C ARG A 26 9.90 5.53 3.70
N LEU A 27 11.09 5.48 3.07
CA LEU A 27 11.57 4.26 2.43
C LEU A 27 11.85 3.14 3.44
N VAL A 28 12.38 3.47 4.63
CA VAL A 28 12.57 2.49 5.72
C VAL A 28 11.23 1.94 6.18
N THR A 29 10.25 2.81 6.46
CA THR A 29 8.91 2.39 6.89
C THR A 29 8.24 1.49 5.86
N GLN A 30 8.27 1.86 4.57
CA GLN A 30 7.69 1.06 3.49
C GLN A 30 8.34 -0.33 3.42
N ARG A 31 9.68 -0.38 3.39
CA ARG A 31 10.43 -1.64 3.36
C ARG A 31 10.06 -2.55 4.53
N ASP A 32 10.14 -2.04 5.74
CA ASP A 32 9.94 -2.84 6.96
C ASP A 32 8.48 -3.31 7.09
N CYS A 33 7.51 -2.51 6.64
CA CYS A 33 6.11 -2.91 6.58
C CYS A 33 5.85 -3.97 5.49
N ILE A 34 6.51 -3.90 4.33
CA ILE A 34 6.41 -4.92 3.28
C ILE A 34 7.01 -6.25 3.77
N ASP A 35 8.18 -6.23 4.41
CA ASP A 35 8.82 -7.42 4.97
C ASP A 35 7.95 -8.06 6.07
N PHE A 36 7.39 -7.24 6.96
CA PHE A 36 6.46 -7.68 7.99
C PHE A 36 5.19 -8.31 7.40
N ALA A 37 4.60 -7.67 6.39
CA ALA A 37 3.43 -8.20 5.69
C ALA A 37 3.74 -9.56 5.03
N ALA A 38 4.91 -9.72 4.41
CA ALA A 38 5.31 -10.98 3.80
C ALA A 38 5.34 -12.14 4.79
N ALA A 39 5.85 -11.90 6.00
CA ALA A 39 5.84 -12.90 7.07
C ALA A 39 4.41 -13.28 7.47
N LEU A 40 3.51 -12.28 7.61
CA LEU A 40 2.12 -12.51 8.03
C LEU A 40 1.30 -13.30 7.02
N ILE A 41 1.54 -13.09 5.70
CA ILE A 41 0.76 -13.73 4.62
C ILE A 41 1.51 -14.87 3.94
N SER A 42 2.58 -15.40 4.54
CA SER A 42 3.42 -16.44 3.93
C SER A 42 2.64 -17.68 3.50
N GLY A 43 1.63 -18.08 4.26
CA GLY A 43 0.74 -19.21 3.97
C GLY A 43 -0.55 -18.85 3.23
N LEU A 44 -0.81 -17.58 2.93
CA LEU A 44 -2.03 -17.13 2.26
C LEU A 44 -1.81 -17.15 0.73
N PRO A 45 -2.64 -17.82 -0.07
CA PRO A 45 -2.54 -17.75 -1.54
C PRO A 45 -2.95 -16.38 -2.06
N GLY A 46 -2.61 -16.09 -3.33
CA GLY A 46 -3.05 -14.90 -4.03
C GLY A 46 -1.90 -14.04 -4.54
N TYR A 47 -2.27 -13.06 -5.35
CA TYR A 47 -1.36 -12.11 -5.97
C TYR A 47 -1.11 -10.88 -5.08
N VAL A 48 -0.16 -10.06 -5.48
CA VAL A 48 0.16 -8.78 -4.86
C VAL A 48 -0.23 -7.65 -5.81
N LEU A 49 -0.79 -6.58 -5.27
CA LEU A 49 -1.08 -5.35 -6.00
C LEU A 49 -0.18 -4.23 -5.49
N GLU A 50 0.46 -3.53 -6.41
CA GLU A 50 1.19 -2.30 -6.18
C GLU A 50 0.43 -1.13 -6.83
N LEU A 51 -0.11 -0.24 -6.03
CA LEU A 51 -0.80 0.97 -6.48
C LEU A 51 0.14 2.16 -6.38
N GLY A 52 0.59 2.66 -7.53
CA GLY A 52 1.62 3.68 -7.64
C GLY A 52 3.01 3.06 -7.87
N LEU A 53 3.43 2.97 -9.14
CA LEU A 53 4.78 2.51 -9.50
C LEU A 53 5.85 3.56 -9.18
N GLY A 54 5.55 4.82 -9.50
CA GLY A 54 6.46 5.94 -9.32
C GLY A 54 7.86 5.66 -9.86
N LYS A 55 8.88 5.64 -9.01
CA LYS A 55 10.27 5.31 -9.39
C LYS A 55 10.59 3.82 -9.32
N GLY A 56 9.62 2.96 -9.01
CA GLY A 56 9.76 1.50 -8.97
C GLY A 56 10.50 0.95 -7.74
N ARG A 57 10.72 1.74 -6.70
CA ARG A 57 11.54 1.32 -5.54
C ARG A 57 10.84 0.24 -4.71
N THR A 58 9.57 0.45 -4.39
CA THR A 58 8.75 -0.50 -3.65
C THR A 58 8.43 -1.73 -4.49
N TYR A 59 8.12 -1.56 -5.77
CA TYR A 59 7.97 -2.68 -6.71
C TYR A 59 9.22 -3.56 -6.78
N ASP A 60 10.43 -2.96 -6.88
CA ASP A 60 11.69 -3.72 -6.89
C ASP A 60 11.89 -4.51 -5.60
N HIS A 61 11.50 -3.97 -4.46
CA HIS A 61 11.54 -4.68 -3.19
C HIS A 61 10.49 -5.78 -3.12
N ILE A 62 9.23 -5.50 -3.48
CA ILE A 62 8.12 -6.44 -3.48
C ILE A 62 8.45 -7.68 -4.34
N ARG A 63 8.98 -7.53 -5.55
CA ARG A 63 9.34 -8.66 -6.41
C ARG A 63 10.46 -9.55 -5.83
N ARG A 64 11.31 -9.04 -4.94
CA ARG A 64 12.33 -9.82 -4.22
C ARG A 64 11.74 -10.55 -3.03
N VAL A 65 10.80 -9.93 -2.34
CA VAL A 65 10.14 -10.48 -1.15
C VAL A 65 9.10 -11.54 -1.54
N PHE A 66 8.45 -11.38 -2.69
CA PHE A 66 7.44 -12.30 -3.22
C PHE A 66 7.83 -12.90 -4.57
N PRO A 67 8.95 -13.66 -4.66
CA PRO A 67 9.53 -14.08 -5.94
C PRO A 67 8.68 -15.07 -6.76
N VAL A 68 7.66 -15.68 -6.14
CA VAL A 68 6.77 -16.69 -6.77
C VAL A 68 5.32 -16.20 -6.93
N ARG A 69 5.03 -14.95 -6.58
CA ARG A 69 3.69 -14.39 -6.71
C ARG A 69 3.59 -13.48 -7.93
N ASP A 70 2.45 -13.50 -8.58
CA ASP A 70 2.11 -12.47 -9.57
C ASP A 70 1.97 -11.12 -8.86
N ILE A 71 2.62 -10.10 -9.40
CA ILE A 71 2.60 -8.74 -8.88
C ILE A 71 2.01 -7.84 -9.95
N HIS A 72 0.78 -7.40 -9.75
CA HIS A 72 0.09 -6.48 -10.65
C HIS A 72 0.33 -5.04 -10.20
N VAL A 73 0.83 -4.22 -11.09
CA VAL A 73 1.22 -2.83 -10.82
C VAL A 73 0.30 -1.86 -11.56
N PHE A 74 -0.16 -0.85 -10.86
CA PHE A 74 -1.09 0.15 -11.37
C PHE A 74 -0.47 1.54 -11.27
N ASP A 75 -0.45 2.27 -12.37
CA ASP A 75 -0.03 3.68 -12.41
C ASP A 75 -0.67 4.37 -13.61
N ARG A 76 -0.72 5.69 -13.60
CA ARG A 76 -1.14 6.47 -14.78
C ARG A 76 -0.07 6.49 -15.85
N GLU A 77 1.20 6.56 -15.44
CA GLU A 77 2.36 6.77 -16.30
C GLU A 77 3.58 6.00 -15.79
N ILE A 78 4.54 5.76 -16.66
CA ILE A 78 5.79 5.08 -16.32
C ILE A 78 6.87 6.13 -16.05
N HIS A 79 7.34 6.23 -14.81
CA HIS A 79 8.41 7.15 -14.40
C HIS A 79 9.65 6.44 -13.82
N CYS A 80 9.68 5.10 -13.87
CA CYS A 80 10.80 4.30 -13.38
C CYS A 80 11.83 3.99 -14.49
N ALA A 81 13.00 3.50 -14.09
CA ALA A 81 14.01 3.01 -15.02
C ALA A 81 13.49 1.78 -15.80
N PRO A 82 13.96 1.55 -17.06
CA PRO A 82 13.48 0.43 -17.90
C PRO A 82 13.53 -0.95 -17.22
N GLY A 83 14.56 -1.23 -16.43
CA GLY A 83 14.69 -2.50 -15.68
C GLY A 83 13.72 -2.66 -14.50
N LEU A 84 12.91 -1.66 -14.19
CA LEU A 84 11.89 -1.64 -13.15
C LEU A 84 10.46 -1.56 -13.71
N VAL A 85 10.32 -1.60 -15.03
CA VAL A 85 9.00 -1.66 -15.66
C VAL A 85 8.49 -3.09 -15.59
N PRO A 86 7.28 -3.33 -15.04
CA PRO A 86 6.67 -4.66 -15.05
C PRO A 86 6.40 -5.15 -16.48
N ASP A 87 6.41 -6.46 -16.67
CA ASP A 87 5.98 -7.05 -17.94
C ASP A 87 4.51 -6.70 -18.27
N PRO A 88 4.15 -6.57 -19.56
CA PRO A 88 2.82 -6.09 -19.97
C PRO A 88 1.61 -6.77 -19.30
N PRO A 89 1.59 -8.09 -19.02
CA PRO A 89 0.47 -8.71 -18.34
C PRO A 89 0.24 -8.21 -16.90
N PHE A 90 1.27 -7.64 -16.29
CA PHE A 90 1.28 -7.20 -14.91
C PHE A 90 1.27 -5.68 -14.74
N LEU A 91 1.34 -4.93 -15.83
CA LEU A 91 1.30 -3.45 -15.82
C LEU A 91 -0.06 -2.94 -16.31
N HIS A 92 -0.75 -2.23 -15.44
CA HIS A 92 -2.08 -1.67 -15.70
C HIS A 92 -1.99 -0.14 -15.70
N LEU A 93 -1.87 0.45 -16.91
CA LEU A 93 -1.81 1.90 -17.07
C LEU A 93 -3.21 2.52 -17.15
N GLY A 94 -3.41 3.60 -16.41
CA GLY A 94 -4.64 4.38 -16.36
C GLY A 94 -5.04 4.80 -14.94
N ASP A 95 -6.19 5.45 -14.83
CA ASP A 95 -6.74 5.82 -13.52
C ASP A 95 -7.16 4.56 -12.74
N PHE A 96 -6.96 4.57 -11.43
CA PHE A 96 -7.37 3.48 -10.54
C PHE A 96 -8.87 3.18 -10.62
N ARG A 97 -9.69 4.21 -10.84
CA ARG A 97 -11.15 4.09 -11.00
C ARG A 97 -11.55 3.26 -12.21
N ASP A 98 -10.67 3.18 -13.22
CA ASP A 98 -10.89 2.39 -14.44
C ASP A 98 -10.21 1.03 -14.39
N THR A 99 -9.03 0.95 -13.77
CA THR A 99 -8.18 -0.25 -13.80
C THR A 99 -8.50 -1.25 -12.70
N LEU A 100 -8.74 -0.81 -11.46
CA LEU A 100 -9.07 -1.71 -10.35
C LEU A 100 -10.41 -2.45 -10.53
N PRO A 101 -11.50 -1.84 -11.02
CA PRO A 101 -12.72 -2.59 -11.32
C PRO A 101 -12.54 -3.68 -12.39
N LYS A 102 -11.70 -3.44 -13.40
CA LYS A 102 -11.36 -4.46 -14.41
C LYS A 102 -10.62 -5.64 -13.77
N MET A 103 -9.66 -5.35 -12.89
CA MET A 103 -8.94 -6.37 -12.14
C MET A 103 -9.89 -7.18 -11.25
N ALA A 104 -10.83 -6.53 -10.55
CA ALA A 104 -11.84 -7.20 -9.74
C ALA A 104 -12.76 -8.10 -10.56
N ALA A 105 -13.15 -7.68 -11.77
CA ALA A 105 -13.98 -8.48 -12.68
C ALA A 105 -13.25 -9.74 -13.18
N LEU A 106 -11.92 -9.66 -13.38
CA LEU A 106 -11.11 -10.78 -13.88
C LEU A 106 -10.72 -11.78 -12.79
N HIS A 107 -10.37 -11.30 -11.62
CA HIS A 107 -9.70 -12.10 -10.57
C HIS A 107 -10.49 -12.20 -9.26
N GLY A 108 -11.53 -11.37 -9.08
CA GLY A 108 -12.30 -11.33 -7.84
C GLY A 108 -11.45 -10.98 -6.62
N ARG A 109 -11.88 -11.46 -5.46
CA ARG A 109 -11.19 -11.25 -4.17
C ARG A 109 -10.04 -12.25 -3.97
N SER A 110 -8.92 -12.01 -4.63
CA SER A 110 -7.79 -12.95 -4.63
C SER A 110 -6.44 -12.29 -4.30
N ALA A 111 -6.40 -10.98 -4.00
CA ALA A 111 -5.19 -10.32 -3.57
C ALA A 111 -4.83 -10.71 -2.13
N ALA A 112 -3.62 -11.21 -1.93
CA ALA A 112 -3.06 -11.45 -0.60
C ALA A 112 -2.49 -10.18 0.03
N LEU A 113 -2.02 -9.26 -0.81
CA LEU A 113 -1.47 -7.97 -0.40
C LEU A 113 -1.86 -6.89 -1.39
N VAL A 114 -2.22 -5.73 -0.87
CA VAL A 114 -2.25 -4.46 -1.59
C VAL A 114 -1.28 -3.51 -0.91
N HIS A 115 -0.33 -2.99 -1.66
CA HIS A 115 0.53 -1.89 -1.27
C HIS A 115 0.09 -0.64 -2.02
N ALA A 116 -0.32 0.40 -1.31
CA ALA A 116 -0.85 1.63 -1.89
C ALA A 116 0.05 2.82 -1.50
N ASP A 117 0.93 3.22 -2.42
CA ASP A 117 1.78 4.40 -2.32
C ASP A 117 1.23 5.48 -3.29
N ILE A 118 0.04 5.99 -2.93
CA ILE A 118 -0.77 6.85 -3.80
C ILE A 118 -0.79 8.33 -3.38
N GLY A 119 0.00 8.69 -2.37
CA GLY A 119 0.07 10.05 -1.89
C GLY A 119 0.83 10.98 -2.83
N THR A 120 0.32 12.19 -3.00
CA THR A 120 0.93 13.30 -3.70
C THR A 120 1.27 14.43 -2.74
N GLU A 121 1.62 15.62 -3.25
CA GLU A 121 1.79 16.83 -2.44
C GLU A 121 0.45 17.51 -2.11
N ASP A 122 -0.63 17.15 -2.82
CA ASP A 122 -1.99 17.67 -2.63
C ASP A 122 -2.80 16.78 -1.68
N GLN A 123 -2.88 17.18 -0.42
CA GLN A 123 -3.58 16.41 0.62
C GLN A 123 -5.09 16.27 0.38
N GLU A 124 -5.73 17.28 -0.21
CA GLU A 124 -7.18 17.23 -0.46
C GLU A 124 -7.49 16.24 -1.60
N ALA A 125 -6.72 16.30 -2.68
CA ALA A 125 -6.79 15.34 -3.77
C ALA A 125 -6.48 13.91 -3.29
N ASP A 126 -5.47 13.73 -2.41
CA ASP A 126 -5.11 12.45 -1.83
C ASP A 126 -6.25 11.86 -0.98
N MET A 127 -6.96 12.68 -0.19
CA MET A 127 -8.11 12.21 0.60
C MET A 127 -9.30 11.80 -0.28
N VAL A 128 -9.54 12.52 -1.37
CA VAL A 128 -10.57 12.14 -2.35
C VAL A 128 -10.20 10.81 -3.00
N LEU A 129 -8.95 10.69 -3.46
CA LEU A 129 -8.47 9.46 -4.08
C LEU A 129 -8.55 8.26 -3.11
N ALA A 130 -8.15 8.44 -1.85
CA ALA A 130 -8.22 7.40 -0.84
C ALA A 130 -9.66 6.90 -0.60
N ARG A 131 -10.65 7.81 -0.60
CA ARG A 131 -12.08 7.45 -0.48
C ARG A 131 -12.56 6.65 -1.68
N ASP A 132 -12.15 7.03 -2.89
CA ASP A 132 -12.56 6.35 -4.12
C ASP A 132 -11.90 4.97 -4.24
N VAL A 133 -10.63 4.86 -3.88
CA VAL A 133 -9.84 3.62 -4.01
C VAL A 133 -10.20 2.58 -2.94
N ALA A 134 -10.55 3.00 -1.71
CA ALA A 134 -10.81 2.08 -0.61
C ALA A 134 -11.86 0.98 -0.92
N PRO A 135 -13.05 1.27 -1.47
CA PRO A 135 -14.02 0.23 -1.82
C PRO A 135 -13.52 -0.69 -2.95
N MET A 136 -12.73 -0.17 -3.89
CA MET A 136 -12.15 -0.96 -4.99
C MET A 136 -11.09 -1.94 -4.45
N VAL A 137 -10.22 -1.47 -3.56
CA VAL A 137 -9.25 -2.31 -2.84
C VAL A 137 -9.98 -3.38 -2.01
N ALA A 138 -11.03 -2.99 -1.28
CA ALA A 138 -11.82 -3.93 -0.48
C ALA A 138 -12.47 -5.06 -1.32
N ALA A 139 -12.81 -4.78 -2.57
CA ALA A 139 -13.35 -5.77 -3.50
C ALA A 139 -12.30 -6.78 -4.03
N LEU A 140 -11.02 -6.47 -3.92
CA LEU A 140 -9.90 -7.27 -4.44
C LEU A 140 -9.23 -8.12 -3.38
N VAL A 141 -9.22 -7.68 -2.11
CA VAL A 141 -8.43 -8.33 -1.06
C VAL A 141 -9.12 -9.58 -0.54
N HIS A 142 -8.36 -10.67 -0.53
CA HIS A 142 -8.76 -11.96 0.04
C HIS A 142 -8.96 -11.86 1.57
N ARG A 143 -9.82 -12.71 2.13
CA ARG A 143 -9.92 -12.83 3.60
C ARG A 143 -8.57 -13.20 4.20
N GLY A 144 -8.12 -12.45 5.19
CA GLY A 144 -6.79 -12.58 5.80
C GLY A 144 -5.71 -11.78 5.08
N GLY A 145 -5.98 -11.29 3.86
CA GLY A 145 -5.06 -10.44 3.11
C GLY A 145 -4.86 -9.08 3.77
N LEU A 146 -3.80 -8.40 3.38
CA LEU A 146 -3.36 -7.14 3.98
C LEU A 146 -3.46 -5.98 2.98
N VAL A 147 -3.69 -4.81 3.52
CA VAL A 147 -3.56 -3.52 2.83
C VAL A 147 -2.53 -2.69 3.57
N LEU A 148 -1.50 -2.26 2.88
CA LEU A 148 -0.48 -1.32 3.33
C LEU A 148 -0.69 0.00 2.60
N SER A 149 -0.65 1.13 3.32
CA SER A 149 -0.85 2.43 2.67
C SER A 149 -0.12 3.56 3.40
N ASP A 150 0.40 4.52 2.63
CA ASP A 150 0.92 5.79 3.14
C ASP A 150 -0.19 6.80 3.45
N ARG A 151 -1.45 6.45 3.15
CA ARG A 151 -2.66 7.22 3.46
C ARG A 151 -3.65 6.40 4.26
N ALA A 152 -4.37 7.07 5.14
CA ALA A 152 -5.48 6.44 5.87
C ALA A 152 -6.62 6.13 4.90
N LEU A 153 -6.69 4.90 4.40
CA LEU A 153 -7.85 4.44 3.64
C LEU A 153 -9.05 4.25 4.59
N PRO A 154 -10.27 4.70 4.21
CA PRO A 154 -11.45 4.55 5.03
C PRO A 154 -11.99 3.11 5.02
N LEU A 155 -11.21 2.19 5.59
CA LEU A 155 -11.55 0.78 5.77
C LEU A 155 -12.18 0.60 7.15
N GLU A 156 -13.38 0.04 7.20
CA GLU A 156 -14.21 0.05 8.41
C GLU A 156 -14.18 -1.28 9.18
N VAL A 157 -14.11 -1.18 10.52
CA VAL A 157 -14.36 -2.28 11.46
C VAL A 157 -15.88 -2.61 11.42
N PRO A 158 -16.32 -3.91 11.47
CA PRO A 158 -15.49 -5.10 11.73
C PRO A 158 -14.96 -5.81 10.48
N ALA A 159 -15.17 -5.27 9.27
CA ALA A 159 -14.69 -5.89 8.04
C ALA A 159 -13.17 -5.85 7.91
N TRP A 160 -12.55 -4.88 8.56
CA TRP A 160 -11.12 -4.64 8.56
C TRP A 160 -10.58 -4.50 9.97
N ARG A 161 -9.40 -5.02 10.22
CA ARG A 161 -8.68 -4.91 11.50
C ARG A 161 -7.38 -4.15 11.28
N PRO A 162 -7.15 -3.04 12.00
CA PRO A 162 -5.84 -2.39 11.98
C PRO A 162 -4.79 -3.31 12.60
N ILE A 163 -3.62 -3.37 11.97
CA ILE A 163 -2.46 -4.11 12.46
C ILE A 163 -1.42 -3.07 12.91
N PRO A 164 -0.85 -3.21 14.13
CA PRO A 164 0.25 -2.35 14.57
C PRO A 164 1.45 -2.45 13.63
N LEU A 165 2.11 -1.32 13.40
CA LEU A 165 3.35 -1.29 12.62
C LEU A 165 4.46 -2.05 13.36
N PRO A 166 5.40 -2.68 12.62
CA PRO A 166 6.61 -3.25 13.23
C PRO A 166 7.46 -2.14 13.88
N HIS A 167 8.22 -2.54 14.90
CA HIS A 167 8.99 -1.59 15.74
C HIS A 167 9.88 -0.65 14.91
N ASP A 168 10.59 -1.17 13.93
CA ASP A 168 11.54 -0.41 13.13
C ASP A 168 10.82 0.62 12.25
N ALA A 169 9.66 0.27 11.69
CA ALA A 169 8.81 1.22 10.96
C ALA A 169 8.28 2.34 11.87
N VAL A 170 7.87 2.01 13.11
CA VAL A 170 7.48 3.03 14.10
C VAL A 170 8.65 3.96 14.42
N SER A 171 9.85 3.40 14.60
CA SER A 171 11.06 4.15 14.93
C SER A 171 11.50 5.08 13.79
N ALA A 172 11.22 4.73 12.53
CA ALA A 172 11.47 5.58 11.37
C ALA A 172 10.59 6.83 11.34
N GLY A 173 9.38 6.77 11.94
CA GLY A 173 8.53 7.94 12.18
C GLY A 173 7.74 8.44 10.96
N TRP A 174 7.65 7.66 9.86
CA TRP A 174 6.81 8.01 8.73
C TRP A 174 5.37 7.49 8.93
N PRO A 175 4.30 8.28 8.68
CA PRO A 175 2.93 7.82 8.78
C PRO A 175 2.64 6.68 7.80
N TYR A 176 2.14 5.56 8.32
CA TYR A 176 1.82 4.39 7.53
C TYR A 176 0.73 3.55 8.19
N PHE A 177 -0.01 2.76 7.40
CA PHE A 177 -1.17 2.02 7.87
C PHE A 177 -1.13 0.59 7.34
N ILE A 178 -1.46 -0.37 8.21
CA ILE A 178 -1.65 -1.77 7.85
C ILE A 178 -3.04 -2.20 8.29
N TRP A 179 -3.80 -2.79 7.36
CA TRP A 179 -5.12 -3.34 7.60
C TRP A 179 -5.20 -4.79 7.18
N GLN A 180 -5.91 -5.62 7.93
CA GLN A 180 -6.21 -7.00 7.58
C GLN A 180 -7.69 -7.18 7.27
N ALA A 181 -8.01 -7.82 6.14
CA ALA A 181 -9.37 -8.20 5.78
C ALA A 181 -9.87 -9.35 6.66
N MET A 182 -11.03 -9.17 7.32
CA MET A 182 -11.60 -10.14 8.24
C MET A 182 -12.67 -11.02 7.61
N ARG A 183 -13.20 -10.62 6.46
CA ARG A 183 -14.25 -11.32 5.71
C ARG A 183 -14.12 -11.12 4.20
#